data_c294c416bc0db431beb85e3d74aef38c
#
_entry.id   c294c416bc0db431beb85e3d74aef38c
#
_cell.length_a   1.000
_cell.length_b   1.000
_cell.length_c   1.000
_cell.angle_alpha   90.00
_cell.angle_beta   90.00
_cell.angle_gamma   90.00
#
_symmetry.space_group_name_H-M   'P 1'
#
loop_
_entity.id
_entity.type
_entity.pdbx_description
1 polymer ?
#
loop_
_entity_poly.entity_id
_entity_poly.type
_entity_poly.pdbx_seq_one_letter_code
_entity_poly.pdbx_strand_id
1 'polypeptide(L)'
;MKRLMRDLARTAVPLLLGILMIAIAEPLAQLLGLPALAPASVVGGMTMCGAALTHPLRRLLFPYLDLGQVMRKAVETPDGAGRVVIGVCIVLGFLLMTLGSSARAGTLPPNAERYLPLLVAEQQAHWPAMPMPSALAAQVEQETCISLRHSRCWSPRAELRTARERGVGLGQITRTSRFDSLAELRGQFPQQLAGWAWDDDSLYDPRLQLRALVLMDLRNWGAIRGAASDEDRLAMTLAAYNGGLGGLVRDRALCGGTPGCDPRRWVGHTERTCTKAKTAAPGYGRSWCDINREYPRNIMGPRRGKYLQRMGA
;
A
#
# COMPACT_ATOMS: atom_id res chain seq x y z
N MET A 1 -33.72 24.39 36.11
CA MET A 1 -32.87 25.33 35.35
C MET A 1 -31.35 25.16 35.67
N LYS A 2 -30.88 25.27 36.92
CA LYS A 2 -29.45 25.13 37.29
C LYS A 2 -28.79 23.76 36.94
N ARG A 3 -29.53 22.64 36.97
CA ARG A 3 -29.04 21.31 36.57
C ARG A 3 -28.88 21.20 35.04
N LEU A 4 -29.83 21.69 34.28
CA LEU A 4 -29.78 21.68 32.82
C LEU A 4 -28.62 22.51 32.29
N MET A 5 -28.40 23.70 32.86
CA MET A 5 -27.24 24.57 32.52
C MET A 5 -25.89 23.91 32.83
N ARG A 6 -25.77 23.19 33.94
CA ARG A 6 -24.54 22.44 34.28
C ARG A 6 -24.28 21.27 33.35
N ASP A 7 -25.32 20.54 32.95
CA ASP A 7 -25.19 19.40 32.04
C ASP A 7 -24.86 19.86 30.63
N LEU A 8 -25.46 20.98 30.17
CA LEU A 8 -25.08 21.64 28.90
C LEU A 8 -23.64 22.13 28.91
N ALA A 9 -23.20 22.79 29.96
CA ALA A 9 -21.82 23.26 30.06
C ALA A 9 -20.79 22.10 30.08
N ARG A 10 -21.10 21.01 30.79
CA ARG A 10 -20.25 19.81 30.84
C ARG A 10 -20.09 19.08 29.50
N THR A 11 -21.05 19.24 28.60
CA THR A 11 -20.99 18.64 27.26
C THR A 11 -20.46 19.63 26.21
N ALA A 12 -20.95 20.88 26.25
CA ALA A 12 -20.62 21.88 25.22
C ALA A 12 -19.16 22.35 25.32
N VAL A 13 -18.63 22.55 26.51
CA VAL A 13 -17.24 23.06 26.67
C VAL A 13 -16.20 22.06 26.11
N PRO A 14 -16.18 20.77 26.49
CA PRO A 14 -15.23 19.84 25.90
C PRO A 14 -15.43 19.62 24.38
N LEU A 15 -16.67 19.67 23.92
CA LEU A 15 -16.98 19.55 22.49
C LEU A 15 -16.41 20.73 21.70
N LEU A 16 -16.63 21.96 22.16
CA LEU A 16 -16.09 23.16 21.53
C LEU A 16 -14.57 23.21 21.58
N LEU A 17 -13.94 22.82 22.70
CA LEU A 17 -12.49 22.72 22.81
C LEU A 17 -11.92 21.67 21.87
N GLY A 18 -12.58 20.51 21.75
CA GLY A 18 -12.18 19.45 20.81
C GLY A 18 -12.23 19.91 19.36
N ILE A 19 -13.31 20.59 18.97
CA ILE A 19 -13.47 21.18 17.63
C ILE A 19 -12.40 22.25 17.38
N LEU A 20 -12.15 23.12 18.36
CA LEU A 20 -11.12 24.15 18.26
C LEU A 20 -9.72 23.54 18.08
N MET A 21 -9.37 22.52 18.87
CA MET A 21 -8.10 21.81 18.71
C MET A 21 -7.93 21.23 17.30
N ILE A 22 -8.99 20.66 16.72
CA ILE A 22 -8.96 20.14 15.34
C ILE A 22 -8.76 21.29 14.35
N ALA A 23 -9.49 22.38 14.50
CA ALA A 23 -9.46 23.52 13.57
C ALA A 23 -8.11 24.26 13.53
N ILE A 24 -7.42 24.37 14.68
CA ILE A 24 -6.13 25.07 14.76
C ILE A 24 -4.92 24.14 14.61
N ALA A 25 -5.11 22.83 14.51
CA ALA A 25 -4.04 21.84 14.51
C ALA A 25 -2.98 22.11 13.43
N GLU A 26 -3.42 22.31 12.21
CA GLU A 26 -2.53 22.50 11.06
C GLU A 26 -1.89 23.91 11.03
N PRO A 27 -2.63 25.02 11.22
CA PRO A 27 -2.03 26.36 11.32
C PRO A 27 -1.01 26.48 12.46
N LEU A 28 -1.29 25.88 13.61
CA LEU A 28 -0.39 25.92 14.76
C LEU A 28 0.87 25.10 14.53
N ALA A 29 0.76 23.93 13.92
CA ALA A 29 1.89 23.08 13.57
C ALA A 29 2.83 23.77 12.56
N GLN A 30 2.27 24.47 11.58
CA GLN A 30 3.03 25.25 10.61
C GLN A 30 3.73 26.45 11.26
N LEU A 31 3.01 27.19 12.11
CA LEU A 31 3.56 28.35 12.82
C LEU A 31 4.75 27.99 13.73
N LEU A 32 4.67 26.83 14.40
CA LEU A 32 5.71 26.36 15.32
C LEU A 32 6.81 25.54 14.63
N GLY A 33 6.70 25.26 13.33
CA GLY A 33 7.66 24.41 12.60
C GLY A 33 7.69 22.94 13.07
N LEU A 34 6.61 22.46 13.72
CA LEU A 34 6.50 21.12 14.31
C LEU A 34 5.40 20.29 13.64
N PRO A 35 5.65 19.69 12.46
CA PRO A 35 4.62 18.99 11.69
C PRO A 35 3.98 17.80 12.43
N ALA A 36 4.66 17.23 13.43
CA ALA A 36 4.11 16.16 14.25
C ALA A 36 2.99 16.62 15.22
N LEU A 37 2.86 17.92 15.49
CA LEU A 37 1.81 18.46 16.36
C LEU A 37 0.42 18.41 15.72
N ALA A 38 0.29 18.56 14.40
CA ALA A 38 -0.99 18.56 13.74
C ALA A 38 -1.77 17.25 13.95
N PRO A 39 -1.24 16.06 13.67
CA PRO A 39 -1.95 14.81 13.92
C PRO A 39 -2.22 14.55 15.41
N ALA A 40 -1.32 14.93 16.30
CA ALA A 40 -1.52 14.77 17.74
C ALA A 40 -2.68 15.64 18.25
N SER A 41 -2.79 16.89 17.79
CA SER A 41 -3.87 17.81 18.15
C SER A 41 -5.22 17.38 17.59
N VAL A 42 -5.26 16.84 16.37
CA VAL A 42 -6.48 16.28 15.76
C VAL A 42 -6.97 15.08 16.57
N VAL A 43 -6.09 14.14 16.92
CA VAL A 43 -6.44 12.97 17.74
C VAL A 43 -6.95 13.40 19.11
N GLY A 44 -6.26 14.34 19.78
CA GLY A 44 -6.69 14.89 21.06
C GLY A 44 -8.09 15.53 20.96
N GLY A 45 -8.33 16.33 19.94
CA GLY A 45 -9.60 16.98 19.69
C GLY A 45 -10.75 15.97 19.44
N MET A 46 -10.52 14.95 18.63
CA MET A 46 -11.47 13.86 18.37
C MET A 46 -11.82 13.08 19.65
N THR A 47 -10.81 12.81 20.49
CA THR A 47 -11.00 12.12 21.77
C THR A 47 -11.88 12.95 22.70
N MET A 48 -11.67 14.25 22.78
CA MET A 48 -12.48 15.18 23.59
C MET A 48 -13.93 15.26 23.08
N CYS A 49 -14.14 15.32 21.77
CA CYS A 49 -15.46 15.30 21.16
C CYS A 49 -16.19 13.99 21.46
N GLY A 50 -15.52 12.84 21.29
CA GLY A 50 -16.06 11.53 21.61
C GLY A 50 -16.48 11.40 23.08
N ALA A 51 -15.61 11.80 24.00
CA ALA A 51 -15.89 11.80 25.43
C ALA A 51 -17.07 12.72 25.81
N ALA A 52 -17.15 13.90 25.20
CA ALA A 52 -18.26 14.84 25.41
C ALA A 52 -19.61 14.29 24.97
N LEU A 53 -19.64 13.57 23.82
CA LEU A 53 -20.87 12.99 23.25
C LEU A 53 -21.29 11.69 23.95
N THR A 54 -20.38 10.96 24.58
CA THR A 54 -20.68 9.68 25.24
C THR A 54 -21.75 9.82 26.32
N HIS A 55 -21.73 10.87 27.09
CA HIS A 55 -22.69 11.06 28.20
C HIS A 55 -24.11 11.36 27.72
N PRO A 56 -24.39 12.31 26.81
CA PRO A 56 -25.73 12.54 26.29
C PRO A 56 -26.24 11.37 25.44
N LEU A 57 -25.38 10.74 24.62
CA LEU A 57 -25.76 9.58 23.82
C LEU A 57 -26.20 8.39 24.71
N ARG A 58 -25.45 8.14 25.78
CA ARG A 58 -25.81 7.12 26.77
C ARG A 58 -27.20 7.36 27.38
N ARG A 59 -27.48 8.61 27.78
CA ARG A 59 -28.78 8.98 28.36
C ARG A 59 -29.93 8.81 27.37
N LEU A 60 -29.66 9.04 26.08
CA LEU A 60 -30.64 8.88 25.01
C LEU A 60 -30.92 7.40 24.69
N LEU A 61 -29.86 6.59 24.58
CA LEU A 61 -29.98 5.19 24.17
C LEU A 61 -30.29 4.24 25.34
N PHE A 62 -29.81 4.57 26.54
CA PHE A 62 -29.93 3.71 27.72
C PHE A 62 -30.28 4.53 28.97
N PRO A 63 -31.51 5.14 29.03
CA PRO A 63 -31.89 6.05 30.10
C PRO A 63 -31.94 5.39 31.49
N TYR A 64 -32.10 4.07 31.53
CA TYR A 64 -32.25 3.29 32.78
C TYR A 64 -30.93 2.61 33.23
N LEU A 65 -29.84 2.72 32.49
CA LEU A 65 -28.56 2.06 32.80
C LEU A 65 -27.64 3.01 33.58
N ASP A 66 -27.48 2.76 34.88
CA ASP A 66 -26.43 3.39 35.67
C ASP A 66 -25.12 2.60 35.51
N LEU A 67 -24.28 3.05 34.56
CA LEU A 67 -22.99 2.40 34.30
C LEU A 67 -22.08 2.36 35.55
N GLY A 68 -22.22 3.32 36.48
CA GLY A 68 -21.44 3.34 37.71
C GLY A 68 -21.84 2.22 38.67
N GLN A 69 -23.12 1.91 38.72
CA GLN A 69 -23.63 0.76 39.50
C GLN A 69 -23.29 -0.57 38.83
N VAL A 70 -23.44 -0.64 37.52
CA VAL A 70 -23.09 -1.86 36.74
C VAL A 70 -21.59 -2.17 36.85
N MET A 71 -20.73 -1.15 36.73
CA MET A 71 -19.28 -1.31 36.88
C MET A 71 -18.89 -1.70 38.32
N ARG A 72 -19.48 -1.10 39.32
CA ARG A 72 -19.22 -1.49 40.72
C ARG A 72 -19.61 -2.95 40.97
N LYS A 73 -20.83 -3.35 40.62
CA LYS A 73 -21.28 -4.74 40.76
C LYS A 73 -20.43 -5.72 39.93
N ALA A 74 -19.97 -5.34 38.73
CA ALA A 74 -19.14 -6.20 37.89
C ALA A 74 -17.72 -6.40 38.50
N VAL A 75 -17.17 -5.41 39.18
CA VAL A 75 -15.83 -5.51 39.80
C VAL A 75 -15.86 -6.23 41.16
N GLU A 76 -17.03 -6.37 41.80
CA GLU A 76 -17.19 -7.09 43.05
C GLU A 76 -17.01 -8.62 42.93
N THR A 77 -17.08 -9.16 41.72
CA THR A 77 -16.86 -10.59 41.45
C THR A 77 -15.63 -10.81 40.55
N PRO A 78 -14.77 -11.82 40.78
CA PRO A 78 -13.61 -12.12 39.94
C PRO A 78 -13.97 -12.30 38.47
N ASP A 79 -15.05 -12.99 38.15
CA ASP A 79 -15.54 -13.18 36.77
C ASP A 79 -16.06 -11.91 36.15
N GLY A 80 -16.70 -11.02 36.92
CA GLY A 80 -17.20 -9.74 36.47
C GLY A 80 -16.05 -8.77 36.18
N ALA A 81 -15.01 -8.74 37.00
CA ALA A 81 -13.82 -7.97 36.77
C ALA A 81 -13.12 -8.39 35.47
N GLY A 82 -12.97 -9.69 35.22
CA GLY A 82 -12.42 -10.24 33.97
C GLY A 82 -13.23 -9.79 32.73
N ARG A 83 -14.55 -9.83 32.79
CA ARG A 83 -15.41 -9.39 31.67
C ARG A 83 -15.31 -7.88 31.39
N VAL A 84 -15.14 -7.05 32.43
CA VAL A 84 -14.92 -5.60 32.28
C VAL A 84 -13.58 -5.34 31.59
N VAL A 85 -12.51 -6.02 32.03
CA VAL A 85 -11.18 -5.91 31.41
C VAL A 85 -11.22 -6.32 29.94
N ILE A 86 -11.86 -7.45 29.62
CA ILE A 86 -12.04 -7.91 28.23
C ILE A 86 -12.81 -6.88 27.42
N GLY A 87 -13.90 -6.33 27.94
CA GLY A 87 -14.71 -5.30 27.28
C GLY A 87 -13.90 -4.03 26.99
N VAL A 88 -13.12 -3.56 27.96
CA VAL A 88 -12.21 -2.41 27.78
C VAL A 88 -11.13 -2.70 26.76
N CYS A 89 -10.52 -3.88 26.78
CA CYS A 89 -9.52 -4.30 25.79
C CYS A 89 -10.09 -4.38 24.37
N ILE A 90 -11.33 -4.87 24.21
CA ILE A 90 -12.03 -4.92 22.92
C ILE A 90 -12.27 -3.49 22.40
N VAL A 91 -12.78 -2.59 23.24
CA VAL A 91 -13.05 -1.19 22.87
C VAL A 91 -11.73 -0.47 22.53
N LEU A 92 -10.69 -0.64 23.34
CA LEU A 92 -9.35 -0.08 23.05
C LEU A 92 -8.75 -0.69 21.79
N GLY A 93 -8.90 -1.98 21.57
CA GLY A 93 -8.46 -2.66 20.34
C GLY A 93 -9.18 -2.12 19.11
N PHE A 94 -10.50 -1.90 19.20
CA PHE A 94 -11.27 -1.28 18.11
C PHE A 94 -10.87 0.19 17.89
N LEU A 95 -10.64 0.95 18.96
CA LEU A 95 -10.15 2.33 18.89
C LEU A 95 -8.75 2.40 18.25
N LEU A 96 -7.84 1.51 18.64
CA LEU A 96 -6.52 1.40 18.07
C LEU A 96 -6.55 0.94 16.61
N MET A 97 -7.47 0.04 16.23
CA MET A 97 -7.68 -0.35 14.84
C MET A 97 -8.23 0.80 14.00
N THR A 98 -9.19 1.58 14.51
CA THR A 98 -9.74 2.74 13.79
C THR A 98 -8.74 3.90 13.71
N LEU A 99 -7.93 4.12 14.73
CA LEU A 99 -6.85 5.11 14.73
C LEU A 99 -5.65 4.65 13.88
N GLY A 100 -5.37 3.34 13.84
CA GLY A 100 -4.34 2.75 12.98
C GLY A 100 -4.75 2.70 11.51
N SER A 101 -6.04 2.71 11.21
CA SER A 101 -6.61 2.72 9.85
C SER A 101 -6.66 4.12 9.22
N SER A 102 -6.33 5.17 9.94
CA SER A 102 -5.89 6.41 9.31
C SER A 102 -4.56 6.07 8.61
N ALA A 103 -4.67 5.49 7.41
CA ALA A 103 -3.54 5.25 6.55
C ALA A 103 -2.78 6.58 6.52
N ARG A 104 -1.62 6.61 7.19
CA ARG A 104 -0.66 7.70 6.99
C ARG A 104 -0.52 7.78 5.49
N ALA A 105 -1.07 8.84 4.90
CA ALA A 105 -0.75 9.21 3.54
C ALA A 105 0.78 9.38 3.56
N GLY A 106 1.49 8.30 3.26
CA GLY A 106 2.94 8.28 3.30
C GLY A 106 3.38 9.37 2.33
N THR A 107 4.32 10.21 2.75
CA THR A 107 4.87 11.27 1.89
C THR A 107 5.26 10.65 0.55
N LEU A 108 4.64 11.11 -0.52
CA LEU A 108 4.99 10.68 -1.87
C LEU A 108 6.43 11.12 -2.18
N PRO A 109 7.18 10.33 -2.94
CA PRO A 109 8.45 10.78 -3.48
C PRO A 109 8.25 12.08 -4.31
N PRO A 110 9.15 13.07 -4.25
CA PRO A 110 8.95 14.35 -4.95
C PRO A 110 8.68 14.18 -6.46
N ASN A 111 9.37 13.27 -7.12
CA ASN A 111 9.14 13.02 -8.55
C ASN A 111 7.85 12.24 -8.84
N ALA A 112 7.25 11.56 -7.85
CA ALA A 112 6.00 10.84 -8.04
C ALA A 112 4.87 11.79 -8.43
N GLU A 113 4.79 12.98 -7.83
CA GLU A 113 3.77 13.97 -8.16
C GLU A 113 3.82 14.39 -9.63
N ARG A 114 5.03 14.43 -10.22
CA ARG A 114 5.23 14.79 -11.62
C ARG A 114 4.77 13.69 -12.59
N TYR A 115 5.04 12.42 -12.29
CA TYR A 115 4.83 11.32 -13.22
C TYR A 115 3.58 10.48 -12.94
N LEU A 116 2.99 10.62 -11.75
CA LEU A 116 1.78 9.89 -11.39
C LEU A 116 0.58 10.20 -12.30
N PRO A 117 0.29 11.46 -12.69
CA PRO A 117 -0.78 11.75 -13.64
C PRO A 117 -0.57 11.07 -15.00
N LEU A 118 0.69 10.95 -15.43
CA LEU A 118 1.03 10.26 -16.66
C LEU A 118 0.81 8.74 -16.55
N LEU A 119 1.18 8.14 -15.41
CA LEU A 119 0.89 6.73 -15.13
C LEU A 119 -0.60 6.44 -15.13
N VAL A 120 -1.41 7.30 -14.50
CA VAL A 120 -2.87 7.19 -14.53
C VAL A 120 -3.40 7.22 -15.97
N ALA A 121 -2.91 8.16 -16.78
CA ALA A 121 -3.32 8.26 -18.18
C ALA A 121 -2.96 6.99 -18.99
N GLU A 122 -1.76 6.45 -18.84
CA GLU A 122 -1.34 5.23 -19.53
C GLU A 122 -2.10 3.99 -19.02
N GLN A 123 -2.39 3.90 -17.74
CA GLN A 123 -3.22 2.83 -17.18
C GLN A 123 -4.65 2.89 -17.72
N GLN A 124 -5.27 4.08 -17.75
CA GLN A 124 -6.62 4.23 -18.30
C GLN A 124 -6.68 3.95 -19.81
N ALA A 125 -5.65 4.33 -20.55
CA ALA A 125 -5.59 4.10 -22.01
C ALA A 125 -5.40 2.62 -22.36
N HIS A 126 -4.63 1.86 -21.57
CA HIS A 126 -4.18 0.53 -21.95
C HIS A 126 -4.73 -0.61 -21.08
N TRP A 127 -5.08 -0.31 -19.83
CA TRP A 127 -5.66 -1.29 -18.91
C TRP A 127 -6.70 -0.66 -17.96
N PRO A 128 -7.82 -0.10 -18.49
CA PRO A 128 -8.84 0.59 -17.69
C PRO A 128 -9.49 -0.32 -16.63
N ALA A 129 -9.61 -1.61 -16.91
CA ALA A 129 -10.20 -2.61 -16.01
C ALA A 129 -9.20 -3.22 -15.02
N MET A 130 -8.06 -2.57 -14.75
CA MET A 130 -7.11 -3.06 -13.75
C MET A 130 -7.76 -3.01 -12.35
N PRO A 131 -7.81 -4.15 -11.61
CA PRO A 131 -8.55 -4.20 -10.34
C PRO A 131 -7.88 -3.39 -9.21
N MET A 132 -6.58 -3.21 -9.27
CA MET A 132 -5.80 -2.52 -8.22
C MET A 132 -4.75 -1.57 -8.84
N PRO A 133 -5.16 -0.46 -9.47
CA PRO A 133 -4.27 0.40 -10.25
C PRO A 133 -3.16 1.07 -9.41
N SER A 134 -3.40 1.28 -8.10
CA SER A 134 -2.37 1.80 -7.18
C SER A 134 -1.12 0.90 -7.06
N ALA A 135 -1.21 -0.36 -7.45
CA ALA A 135 -0.05 -1.27 -7.50
C ALA A 135 0.99 -0.83 -8.54
N LEU A 136 0.58 -0.24 -9.66
CA LEU A 136 1.52 0.28 -10.68
C LEU A 136 2.42 1.38 -10.12
N ALA A 137 1.85 2.31 -9.35
CA ALA A 137 2.64 3.38 -8.73
C ALA A 137 3.60 2.82 -7.66
N ALA A 138 3.14 1.85 -6.87
CA ALA A 138 3.97 1.12 -5.92
C ALA A 138 5.10 0.35 -6.62
N GLN A 139 4.85 -0.15 -7.83
CA GLN A 139 5.82 -0.85 -8.66
C GLN A 139 6.89 0.11 -9.18
N VAL A 140 6.52 1.29 -9.71
CA VAL A 140 7.49 2.32 -10.08
C VAL A 140 8.40 2.69 -8.90
N GLU A 141 7.83 2.81 -7.70
CA GLU A 141 8.61 3.04 -6.49
C GLU A 141 9.55 1.85 -6.18
N GLN A 142 9.07 0.61 -6.31
CA GLN A 142 9.89 -0.58 -6.11
C GLN A 142 11.07 -0.66 -7.08
N GLU A 143 10.85 -0.28 -8.33
CA GLU A 143 11.86 -0.33 -9.38
C GLU A 143 12.92 0.78 -9.28
N THR A 144 12.54 1.95 -8.78
CA THR A 144 13.40 3.13 -8.88
C THR A 144 13.94 3.63 -7.55
N CYS A 145 13.25 3.37 -6.43
CA CYS A 145 13.57 4.02 -5.17
C CYS A 145 14.47 3.19 -4.26
N ILE A 146 15.74 3.55 -4.16
CA ILE A 146 16.65 3.09 -3.09
C ILE A 146 16.16 3.67 -1.74
N SER A 147 15.74 4.94 -1.75
CA SER A 147 14.98 5.61 -0.69
C SER A 147 14.04 6.62 -1.33
N LEU A 148 13.01 7.07 -0.61
CA LEU A 148 12.01 8.01 -1.15
C LEU A 148 12.60 9.39 -1.53
N ARG A 149 13.73 9.76 -0.94
CA ARG A 149 14.44 11.04 -1.20
C ARG A 149 15.59 10.89 -2.19
N HIS A 150 15.91 9.68 -2.63
CA HIS A 150 16.99 9.46 -3.57
C HIS A 150 16.60 10.00 -4.96
N SER A 151 17.54 10.64 -5.66
CA SER A 151 17.31 11.27 -6.98
C SER A 151 16.83 10.30 -8.07
N ARG A 152 17.13 9.01 -7.94
CA ARG A 152 16.65 7.95 -8.84
C ARG A 152 15.18 7.59 -8.60
N CYS A 153 14.62 7.91 -7.41
CA CYS A 153 13.25 7.57 -7.08
C CYS A 153 12.29 8.30 -8.02
N TRP A 154 11.44 7.54 -8.72
CA TRP A 154 10.55 8.04 -9.76
C TRP A 154 11.28 8.84 -10.87
N SER A 155 12.50 8.46 -11.22
CA SER A 155 13.26 9.11 -12.29
C SER A 155 13.20 8.29 -13.58
N PRO A 156 12.82 8.88 -14.72
CA PRO A 156 12.93 8.23 -16.03
C PRO A 156 14.38 7.89 -16.39
N ARG A 157 15.34 8.54 -15.74
CA ARG A 157 16.78 8.29 -15.91
C ARG A 157 17.37 7.39 -14.82
N ALA A 158 16.50 6.70 -14.04
CA ALA A 158 16.97 5.66 -13.12
C ALA A 158 17.59 4.52 -13.92
N GLU A 159 18.83 4.20 -13.65
CA GLU A 159 19.57 3.15 -14.36
C GLU A 159 20.23 2.18 -13.39
N LEU A 160 20.02 0.89 -13.60
CA LEU A 160 20.83 -0.17 -13.03
C LEU A 160 21.75 -0.66 -14.14
N ARG A 161 23.07 -0.56 -13.93
CA ARG A 161 24.06 -1.08 -14.87
C ARG A 161 25.04 -1.97 -14.13
N THR A 162 25.09 -3.22 -14.54
CA THR A 162 26.05 -4.22 -14.06
C THR A 162 26.75 -4.87 -15.26
N ALA A 163 27.73 -5.73 -15.01
CA ALA A 163 28.35 -6.51 -16.08
C ALA A 163 27.36 -7.47 -16.78
N ARG A 164 26.21 -7.77 -16.18
CA ARG A 164 25.25 -8.75 -16.68
C ARG A 164 24.01 -8.14 -17.28
N GLU A 165 23.60 -6.95 -16.84
CA GLU A 165 22.32 -6.36 -17.19
C GLU A 165 22.34 -4.84 -17.17
N ARG A 166 21.49 -4.25 -17.99
CA ARG A 166 21.15 -2.84 -17.99
C ARG A 166 19.64 -2.72 -17.83
N GLY A 167 19.19 -2.14 -16.70
CA GLY A 167 17.80 -1.79 -16.44
C GLY A 167 17.62 -0.28 -16.50
N VAL A 168 16.56 0.22 -17.15
CA VAL A 168 16.36 1.65 -17.39
C VAL A 168 14.95 2.09 -17.06
N GLY A 169 14.87 3.26 -16.45
CA GLY A 169 13.67 4.06 -16.32
C GLY A 169 12.71 3.62 -15.23
N LEU A 170 11.48 4.11 -15.33
CA LEU A 170 10.42 3.98 -14.32
C LEU A 170 9.99 2.53 -14.09
N GLY A 171 10.11 1.66 -15.09
CA GLY A 171 9.82 0.23 -15.00
C GLY A 171 11.06 -0.66 -15.01
N GLN A 172 12.27 -0.09 -14.95
CA GLN A 172 13.54 -0.84 -15.03
C GLN A 172 13.53 -1.89 -16.15
N ILE A 173 13.10 -1.45 -17.36
CA ILE A 173 13.10 -2.32 -18.53
C ILE A 173 14.53 -2.80 -18.81
N THR A 174 14.71 -4.10 -18.89
CA THR A 174 16.02 -4.73 -18.76
C THR A 174 16.48 -5.37 -20.07
N ARG A 175 17.78 -5.18 -20.39
CA ARG A 175 18.52 -5.91 -21.42
C ARG A 175 19.68 -6.67 -20.79
N THR A 176 19.86 -7.91 -21.20
CA THR A 176 20.99 -8.78 -20.85
C THR A 176 21.59 -9.37 -22.12
N SER A 177 22.63 -10.20 -22.00
CA SER A 177 23.13 -10.98 -23.13
C SER A 177 22.16 -12.05 -23.64
N ARG A 178 21.11 -12.37 -22.89
CA ARG A 178 20.18 -13.47 -23.18
C ARG A 178 18.78 -13.00 -23.57
N PHE A 179 18.38 -11.83 -23.18
CA PHE A 179 17.06 -11.28 -23.49
C PHE A 179 17.08 -9.75 -23.53
N ASP A 180 16.11 -9.19 -24.26
CA ASP A 180 15.87 -7.77 -24.40
C ASP A 180 14.36 -7.50 -24.22
N SER A 181 13.98 -7.00 -23.02
CA SER A 181 12.58 -6.75 -22.69
C SER A 181 11.94 -5.66 -23.57
N LEU A 182 12.73 -4.65 -24.01
CA LEU A 182 12.22 -3.61 -24.89
C LEU A 182 11.91 -4.19 -26.29
N ALA A 183 12.84 -4.97 -26.86
CA ALA A 183 12.63 -5.61 -28.15
C ALA A 183 11.44 -6.57 -28.12
N GLU A 184 11.29 -7.36 -27.03
CA GLU A 184 10.18 -8.27 -26.84
C GLU A 184 8.83 -7.51 -26.74
N LEU A 185 8.75 -6.45 -25.95
CA LEU A 185 7.55 -5.63 -25.81
C LEU A 185 7.18 -4.92 -27.10
N ARG A 186 8.15 -4.37 -27.82
CA ARG A 186 7.91 -3.76 -29.16
C ARG A 186 7.40 -4.77 -30.16
N GLY A 187 7.89 -6.00 -30.14
CA GLY A 187 7.38 -7.07 -30.99
C GLY A 187 5.91 -7.40 -30.70
N GLN A 188 5.49 -7.31 -29.46
CA GLN A 188 4.11 -7.57 -29.04
C GLN A 188 3.18 -6.36 -29.17
N PHE A 189 3.70 -5.15 -28.98
CA PHE A 189 2.96 -3.89 -28.97
C PHE A 189 3.62 -2.86 -29.92
N PRO A 190 3.73 -3.17 -31.22
CA PRO A 190 4.52 -2.35 -32.15
C PRO A 190 3.98 -0.93 -32.33
N GLN A 191 2.65 -0.75 -32.29
CA GLN A 191 2.03 0.57 -32.41
C GLN A 191 2.15 1.40 -31.14
N GLN A 192 1.96 0.78 -29.97
CA GLN A 192 1.99 1.46 -28.67
C GLN A 192 3.40 1.89 -28.27
N LEU A 193 4.42 1.16 -28.69
CA LEU A 193 5.83 1.39 -28.35
C LEU A 193 6.67 1.78 -29.59
N ALA A 194 6.02 2.34 -30.64
CA ALA A 194 6.70 2.83 -31.81
C ALA A 194 7.73 3.91 -31.43
N GLY A 195 8.91 3.87 -32.06
CA GLY A 195 9.97 4.84 -31.84
C GLY A 195 10.77 4.69 -30.54
N TRP A 196 10.41 3.76 -29.64
CA TRP A 196 11.17 3.54 -28.42
C TRP A 196 12.40 2.65 -28.65
N ALA A 197 13.60 3.14 -28.34
CA ALA A 197 14.85 2.44 -28.66
C ALA A 197 15.92 2.61 -27.57
N TRP A 198 16.88 1.66 -27.50
CA TRP A 198 17.93 1.65 -26.48
C TRP A 198 18.99 2.76 -26.61
N ASP A 199 19.26 3.19 -27.80
CA ASP A 199 20.39 4.06 -28.11
C ASP A 199 19.95 5.46 -28.58
N ASP A 200 18.78 5.88 -28.12
CA ASP A 200 18.09 7.09 -28.51
C ASP A 200 17.54 7.79 -27.25
N ASP A 201 17.30 9.10 -27.32
CA ASP A 201 16.69 9.89 -26.24
C ASP A 201 15.27 9.40 -25.87
N SER A 202 14.59 8.72 -26.79
CA SER A 202 13.31 8.05 -26.55
C SER A 202 13.36 7.02 -25.43
N LEU A 203 14.55 6.45 -25.15
CA LEU A 203 14.77 5.53 -24.04
C LEU A 203 14.30 6.13 -22.71
N TYR A 204 14.48 7.44 -22.54
CA TYR A 204 14.15 8.18 -21.30
C TYR A 204 12.80 8.88 -21.36
N ASP A 205 11.98 8.63 -22.39
CA ASP A 205 10.61 9.14 -22.43
C ASP A 205 9.76 8.50 -21.33
N PRO A 206 9.29 9.27 -20.33
CA PRO A 206 8.55 8.73 -19.20
C PRO A 206 7.20 8.12 -19.62
N ARG A 207 6.59 8.60 -20.71
CA ARG A 207 5.33 8.07 -21.23
C ARG A 207 5.53 6.68 -21.78
N LEU A 208 6.56 6.47 -22.62
CA LEU A 208 6.87 5.15 -23.19
C LEU A 208 7.29 4.15 -22.11
N GLN A 209 8.05 4.58 -21.11
CA GLN A 209 8.43 3.73 -19.97
C GLN A 209 7.24 3.28 -19.14
N LEU A 210 6.31 4.21 -18.79
CA LEU A 210 5.10 3.89 -18.03
C LEU A 210 4.12 3.05 -18.83
N ARG A 211 3.97 3.33 -20.12
CA ARG A 211 3.20 2.50 -21.04
C ARG A 211 3.72 1.08 -21.10
N ALA A 212 5.02 0.92 -21.24
CA ALA A 212 5.66 -0.40 -21.28
C ALA A 212 5.44 -1.19 -19.98
N LEU A 213 5.51 -0.52 -18.81
CA LEU A 213 5.20 -1.12 -17.52
C LEU A 213 3.76 -1.63 -17.49
N VAL A 214 2.78 -0.80 -17.87
CA VAL A 214 1.36 -1.18 -17.92
C VAL A 214 1.12 -2.34 -18.87
N LEU A 215 1.70 -2.29 -20.08
CA LEU A 215 1.52 -3.34 -21.10
C LEU A 215 2.18 -4.66 -20.71
N MET A 216 3.32 -4.62 -20.04
CA MET A 216 4.00 -5.82 -19.53
C MET A 216 3.19 -6.50 -18.45
N ASP A 217 2.62 -5.73 -17.52
CA ASP A 217 1.74 -6.28 -16.49
C ASP A 217 0.42 -6.79 -17.07
N LEU A 218 -0.19 -6.06 -18.00
CA LEU A 218 -1.40 -6.52 -18.71
C LEU A 218 -1.16 -7.85 -19.44
N ARG A 219 -0.03 -7.99 -20.13
CA ARG A 219 0.37 -9.24 -20.79
C ARG A 219 0.50 -10.37 -19.77
N ASN A 220 1.24 -10.14 -18.68
CA ASN A 220 1.44 -11.14 -17.65
C ASN A 220 0.10 -11.53 -16.98
N TRP A 221 -0.72 -10.54 -16.66
CA TRP A 221 -2.08 -10.75 -16.16
C TRP A 221 -2.92 -11.61 -17.12
N GLY A 222 -2.90 -11.28 -18.40
CA GLY A 222 -3.61 -12.05 -19.43
C GLY A 222 -3.14 -13.51 -19.53
N ALA A 223 -1.85 -13.76 -19.36
CA ALA A 223 -1.27 -15.10 -19.40
C ALA A 223 -1.54 -15.94 -18.14
N ILE A 224 -1.74 -15.29 -16.98
CA ILE A 224 -2.00 -15.98 -15.71
C ILE A 224 -3.49 -16.32 -15.61
N ARG A 225 -3.82 -17.59 -15.82
CA ARG A 225 -5.19 -18.11 -15.74
C ARG A 225 -5.39 -18.89 -14.45
N GLY A 226 -6.66 -18.95 -13.98
CA GLY A 226 -7.08 -19.78 -12.85
C GLY A 226 -6.48 -19.37 -11.51
N ALA A 227 -6.14 -18.11 -11.29
CA ALA A 227 -5.85 -17.62 -9.96
C ALA A 227 -7.13 -17.62 -9.08
N ALA A 228 -6.99 -17.79 -7.77
CA ALA A 228 -8.12 -17.91 -6.86
C ALA A 228 -8.83 -16.57 -6.62
N SER A 229 -8.09 -15.46 -6.71
CA SER A 229 -8.58 -14.10 -6.58
C SER A 229 -7.80 -13.14 -7.48
N ASP A 230 -8.29 -11.91 -7.63
CA ASP A 230 -7.57 -10.85 -8.33
C ASP A 230 -6.29 -10.45 -7.60
N GLU A 231 -6.27 -10.52 -6.26
CA GLU A 231 -5.06 -10.29 -5.46
C GLU A 231 -4.01 -11.37 -5.72
N ASP A 232 -4.40 -12.65 -5.74
CA ASP A 232 -3.49 -13.74 -6.09
C ASP A 232 -2.93 -13.57 -7.50
N ARG A 233 -3.81 -13.19 -8.45
CA ARG A 233 -3.43 -12.97 -9.84
C ARG A 233 -2.47 -11.79 -9.98
N LEU A 234 -2.72 -10.68 -9.28
CA LEU A 234 -1.81 -9.53 -9.29
C LEU A 234 -0.47 -9.86 -8.66
N ALA A 235 -0.43 -10.55 -7.52
CA ALA A 235 0.81 -10.99 -6.91
C ALA A 235 1.65 -11.87 -7.85
N MET A 236 0.99 -12.79 -8.56
CA MET A 236 1.62 -13.62 -9.59
C MET A 236 2.08 -12.78 -10.79
N THR A 237 1.32 -11.78 -11.21
CA THR A 237 1.68 -10.83 -12.28
C THR A 237 2.96 -10.09 -11.93
N LEU A 238 3.05 -9.54 -10.73
CA LEU A 238 4.23 -8.85 -10.21
C LEU A 238 5.44 -9.80 -10.09
N ALA A 239 5.23 -11.03 -9.63
CA ALA A 239 6.29 -12.04 -9.59
C ALA A 239 6.79 -12.41 -10.99
N ALA A 240 5.89 -12.45 -11.98
CA ALA A 240 6.22 -12.68 -13.39
C ALA A 240 6.95 -11.48 -14.00
N TYR A 241 6.59 -10.25 -13.64
CA TYR A 241 7.32 -9.05 -14.05
C TYR A 241 8.79 -9.11 -13.62
N ASN A 242 9.03 -9.33 -12.34
CA ASN A 242 10.38 -9.37 -11.77
C ASN A 242 11.19 -10.60 -12.18
N GLY A 243 10.57 -11.75 -12.30
CA GLY A 243 11.27 -13.02 -12.46
C GLY A 243 11.01 -13.79 -13.76
N GLY A 244 10.23 -13.19 -14.66
CA GLY A 244 9.80 -13.80 -15.91
C GLY A 244 8.61 -14.77 -15.75
N LEU A 245 7.68 -14.72 -16.72
CA LEU A 245 6.48 -15.57 -16.74
C LEU A 245 6.81 -17.06 -16.71
N GLY A 246 7.84 -17.50 -17.44
CA GLY A 246 8.29 -18.90 -17.43
C GLY A 246 8.79 -19.36 -16.04
N GLY A 247 9.36 -18.47 -15.26
CA GLY A 247 9.71 -18.72 -13.86
C GLY A 247 8.49 -18.98 -12.99
N LEU A 248 7.50 -18.10 -13.08
CA LEU A 248 6.21 -18.26 -12.37
C LEU A 248 5.50 -19.56 -12.74
N VAL A 249 5.47 -19.91 -14.02
CA VAL A 249 4.83 -21.18 -14.48
C VAL A 249 5.48 -22.38 -13.81
N ARG A 250 6.82 -22.44 -13.75
CA ARG A 250 7.52 -23.52 -13.04
C ARG A 250 7.25 -23.51 -11.53
N ASP A 251 7.18 -22.35 -10.91
CA ASP A 251 6.89 -22.20 -9.48
C ASP A 251 5.46 -22.70 -9.15
N ARG A 252 4.48 -22.38 -10.00
CA ARG A 252 3.09 -22.89 -9.88
C ARG A 252 3.01 -24.40 -10.09
N ALA A 253 3.75 -24.93 -11.06
CA ALA A 253 3.81 -26.37 -11.30
C ALA A 253 4.41 -27.11 -10.09
N LEU A 254 5.48 -26.57 -9.50
CA LEU A 254 6.08 -27.09 -8.28
C LEU A 254 5.09 -27.07 -7.11
N CYS A 255 4.32 -25.99 -6.95
CA CYS A 255 3.26 -25.88 -5.96
C CYS A 255 2.18 -26.94 -6.18
N GLY A 256 1.71 -27.15 -7.40
CA GLY A 256 0.70 -28.17 -7.73
C GLY A 256 1.15 -29.62 -7.41
N GLY A 257 2.45 -29.87 -7.45
CA GLY A 257 3.03 -31.17 -7.04
C GLY A 257 3.37 -31.27 -5.54
N THR A 258 3.15 -30.21 -4.75
CA THR A 258 3.49 -30.16 -3.32
C THR A 258 2.24 -30.34 -2.46
N PRO A 259 2.19 -31.33 -1.55
CA PRO A 259 1.03 -31.52 -0.67
C PRO A 259 0.65 -30.26 0.10
N GLY A 260 -0.64 -29.89 0.08
CA GLY A 260 -1.18 -28.72 0.75
C GLY A 260 -0.90 -27.39 0.06
N CYS A 261 -0.30 -27.37 -1.14
CA CYS A 261 -0.06 -26.16 -1.91
C CYS A 261 -1.11 -26.02 -3.04
N ASP A 262 -1.83 -24.89 -3.06
CA ASP A 262 -2.77 -24.53 -4.14
C ASP A 262 -2.07 -23.60 -5.15
N PRO A 263 -1.81 -24.03 -6.40
CA PRO A 263 -1.12 -23.20 -7.41
C PRO A 263 -1.96 -22.03 -7.91
N ARG A 264 -3.23 -21.93 -7.51
CA ARG A 264 -4.10 -20.78 -7.80
C ARG A 264 -3.92 -19.64 -6.80
N ARG A 265 -3.30 -19.91 -5.64
CA ARG A 265 -3.08 -18.95 -4.56
C ARG A 265 -1.62 -18.56 -4.48
N TRP A 266 -1.40 -17.27 -4.14
CA TRP A 266 -0.05 -16.76 -3.96
C TRP A 266 0.41 -16.89 -2.52
N VAL A 267 -0.22 -16.15 -1.59
CA VAL A 267 0.20 -16.05 -0.19
C VAL A 267 0.12 -17.41 0.50
N GLY A 268 1.25 -17.83 1.05
CA GLY A 268 1.35 -19.10 1.75
C GLY A 268 1.35 -20.34 0.85
N HIS A 269 1.22 -20.19 -0.46
CA HIS A 269 1.16 -21.25 -1.46
C HIS A 269 2.29 -21.09 -2.50
N THR A 270 2.00 -20.58 -3.70
CA THR A 270 3.02 -20.41 -4.76
C THR A 270 4.20 -19.53 -4.31
N GLU A 271 3.99 -18.61 -3.38
CA GLU A 271 5.03 -17.82 -2.74
C GLU A 271 6.13 -18.69 -2.08
N ARG A 272 5.77 -19.86 -1.55
CA ARG A 272 6.71 -20.77 -0.86
C ARG A 272 7.47 -21.69 -1.80
N THR A 273 6.99 -21.85 -3.03
CA THR A 273 7.61 -22.71 -4.04
C THR A 273 8.42 -21.87 -5.02
N CYS A 274 9.72 -22.05 -5.07
CA CYS A 274 10.61 -21.28 -5.92
C CYS A 274 11.63 -22.18 -6.61
N THR A 275 11.64 -22.10 -7.94
CA THR A 275 12.56 -22.84 -8.80
C THR A 275 13.85 -22.09 -9.15
N LYS A 276 13.95 -20.81 -8.70
CA LYS A 276 15.17 -20.00 -8.88
C LYS A 276 16.26 -20.41 -7.90
N ALA A 277 17.50 -19.94 -8.13
CA ALA A 277 18.60 -20.17 -7.20
C ALA A 277 18.31 -19.59 -5.81
N LYS A 278 18.55 -20.41 -4.78
CA LYS A 278 18.37 -20.06 -3.36
C LYS A 278 19.66 -19.53 -2.72
N THR A 279 20.78 -19.61 -3.43
CA THR A 279 22.06 -19.00 -3.03
C THR A 279 22.06 -17.53 -3.33
N ALA A 280 22.83 -16.73 -2.57
CA ALA A 280 22.96 -15.31 -2.78
C ALA A 280 23.40 -14.98 -4.21
N ALA A 281 22.66 -14.12 -4.90
CA ALA A 281 23.00 -13.66 -6.22
C ALA A 281 24.23 -12.71 -6.14
N PRO A 282 25.25 -12.90 -7.00
CA PRO A 282 26.43 -12.05 -6.97
C PRO A 282 26.09 -10.56 -7.13
N GLY A 283 26.57 -9.74 -6.20
CA GLY A 283 26.31 -8.30 -6.16
C GLY A 283 25.00 -7.88 -5.48
N TYR A 284 24.09 -8.83 -5.12
CA TYR A 284 22.79 -8.52 -4.49
C TYR A 284 22.73 -8.89 -3.01
N GLY A 285 23.63 -9.75 -2.52
CA GLY A 285 23.63 -10.22 -1.12
C GLY A 285 22.43 -11.09 -0.73
N ARG A 286 21.53 -11.40 -1.69
CA ARG A 286 20.26 -12.10 -1.52
C ARG A 286 20.02 -13.07 -2.67
N SER A 287 19.23 -14.12 -2.44
CA SER A 287 18.91 -15.08 -3.49
C SER A 287 17.89 -14.52 -4.50
N TRP A 288 17.90 -15.06 -5.72
CA TRP A 288 16.88 -14.72 -6.72
C TRP A 288 15.47 -15.11 -6.27
N CYS A 289 15.34 -16.14 -5.44
CA CYS A 289 14.08 -16.48 -4.81
C CYS A 289 13.58 -15.39 -3.87
N ASP A 290 14.45 -14.92 -2.96
CA ASP A 290 14.07 -13.90 -1.98
C ASP A 290 13.68 -12.58 -2.67
N ILE A 291 14.50 -12.13 -3.63
CA ILE A 291 14.23 -10.91 -4.42
C ILE A 291 12.86 -11.01 -5.10
N ASN A 292 12.59 -12.14 -5.76
CA ASN A 292 11.34 -12.33 -6.47
C ASN A 292 10.12 -12.43 -5.54
N ARG A 293 10.25 -13.02 -4.35
CA ARG A 293 9.14 -13.16 -3.39
C ARG A 293 8.84 -11.88 -2.64
N GLU A 294 9.85 -11.08 -2.37
CA GLU A 294 9.64 -9.77 -1.76
C GLU A 294 9.03 -8.74 -2.71
N TYR A 295 9.22 -8.89 -4.00
CA TYR A 295 8.73 -7.93 -4.98
C TYR A 295 7.20 -7.71 -4.87
N PRO A 296 6.33 -8.72 -5.00
CA PRO A 296 4.89 -8.54 -4.79
C PRO A 296 4.56 -8.10 -3.36
N ARG A 297 5.24 -8.64 -2.36
CA ARG A 297 5.00 -8.32 -0.94
C ARG A 297 5.21 -6.83 -0.66
N ASN A 298 6.31 -6.27 -1.16
CA ASN A 298 6.63 -4.86 -0.98
C ASN A 298 5.66 -3.94 -1.72
N ILE A 299 5.26 -4.31 -2.94
CA ILE A 299 4.35 -3.53 -3.78
C ILE A 299 2.95 -3.53 -3.18
N MET A 300 2.37 -4.71 -2.95
CA MET A 300 0.99 -4.85 -2.49
C MET A 300 0.78 -4.45 -1.03
N GLY A 301 1.84 -4.52 -0.22
CA GLY A 301 1.82 -4.16 1.20
C GLY A 301 2.23 -2.69 1.44
N PRO A 302 3.47 -2.45 1.89
CA PRO A 302 3.86 -1.14 2.44
C PRO A 302 3.88 0.00 1.41
N ARG A 303 4.07 -0.29 0.11
CA ARG A 303 4.19 0.77 -0.90
C ARG A 303 2.84 1.23 -1.43
N ARG A 304 1.92 0.31 -1.74
CA ARG A 304 0.63 0.59 -2.36
C ARG A 304 -0.23 1.58 -1.56
N GLY A 305 -0.22 1.47 -0.25
CA GLY A 305 -1.03 2.32 0.64
C GLY A 305 -0.88 3.82 0.40
N LYS A 306 0.32 4.28 -0.03
CA LYS A 306 0.60 5.69 -0.33
C LYS A 306 -0.12 6.22 -1.57
N TYR A 307 -0.49 5.34 -2.50
CA TYR A 307 -1.02 5.69 -3.81
C TYR A 307 -2.54 5.47 -3.94
N LEU A 308 -3.20 4.89 -2.92
CA LEU A 308 -4.63 4.56 -2.95
C LEU A 308 -5.51 5.77 -3.27
N GLN A 309 -5.23 6.92 -2.65
CA GLN A 309 -6.03 8.13 -2.85
C GLN A 309 -5.87 8.74 -4.26
N ARG A 310 -4.79 8.41 -4.98
CA ARG A 310 -4.46 8.98 -6.28
C ARG A 310 -4.82 8.07 -7.46
N MET A 311 -4.84 6.77 -7.25
CA MET A 311 -5.06 5.78 -8.32
C MET A 311 -6.21 4.81 -8.03
N GLY A 312 -6.80 4.84 -6.85
CA GLY A 312 -7.83 3.90 -6.44
C GLY A 312 -7.27 2.62 -5.77
N ALA A 313 -8.19 1.90 -5.16
CA ALA A 313 -7.90 0.67 -4.41
C ALA A 313 -7.57 -0.50 -5.34
#